data_971db155427d88d24e2c3ee2696198c4
#
_entry.id   971db155427d88d24e2c3ee2696198c4
#
_cell.length_a   1.000
_cell.length_b   1.000
_cell.length_c   1.000
_cell.angle_alpha   90.00
_cell.angle_beta   90.00
_cell.angle_gamma   90.00
#
_symmetry.space_group_name_H-M   'P 1'
#
loop_
_entity.id
_entity.type
_entity.pdbx_description
1 polymer ?
#
loop_
_entity_poly.entity_id
_entity_poly.type
_entity_poly.pdbx_seq_one_letter_code
_entity_poly.pdbx_strand_id
1 'polypeptide(L)'
;MAICRVDTVSIPVSDQNQALQFYRDVLGFELIRDHAESQQTRWVQLVPKGAETTISLVKPFAGMEAGGVQGLVVQTYDIQSTHQELTGRGVALSEIITMMEGRFATFNDPDGNGWVLIESTGSMLA
;
A
#
# COMPACT_ATOMS: atom_id res chain seq x y z
N MET A 1 -22.84 16.38 -10.02
CA MET A 1 -21.65 16.42 -9.12
C MET A 1 -20.41 16.07 -9.93
N ALA A 2 -19.29 16.73 -9.65
CA ALA A 2 -18.09 16.58 -10.48
C ALA A 2 -16.97 15.75 -9.84
N ILE A 3 -17.24 15.09 -8.71
CA ILE A 3 -16.25 14.17 -8.12
C ILE A 3 -16.06 12.99 -9.07
N CYS A 4 -14.81 12.70 -9.44
CA CYS A 4 -14.50 11.70 -10.46
C CYS A 4 -13.68 10.51 -9.95
N ARG A 5 -12.94 10.64 -8.86
CA ARG A 5 -12.11 9.55 -8.36
C ARG A 5 -11.57 9.87 -6.97
N VAL A 6 -11.05 8.84 -6.30
CA VAL A 6 -10.21 9.03 -5.12
C VAL A 6 -8.80 9.32 -5.63
N ASP A 7 -8.27 10.49 -5.32
CA ASP A 7 -6.96 10.92 -5.80
C ASP A 7 -5.83 10.19 -5.06
N THR A 8 -5.84 10.30 -3.74
CA THR A 8 -4.80 9.69 -2.91
C THR A 8 -5.39 9.26 -1.57
N VAL A 9 -4.80 8.21 -1.01
CA VAL A 9 -5.10 7.72 0.33
C VAL A 9 -3.89 8.01 1.20
N SER A 10 -4.09 8.74 2.30
CA SER A 10 -3.00 9.07 3.22
C SER A 10 -2.70 7.91 4.16
N ILE A 11 -1.44 7.55 4.26
CA ILE A 11 -0.95 6.50 5.14
C ILE A 11 -0.01 7.15 6.15
N PRO A 12 -0.38 7.19 7.45
CA PRO A 12 0.45 7.82 8.46
C PRO A 12 1.64 6.94 8.82
N VAL A 13 2.83 7.52 8.72
CA VAL A 13 4.09 6.82 8.98
C VAL A 13 4.96 7.63 9.92
N SER A 14 5.80 6.95 10.69
CA SER A 14 6.71 7.61 11.63
C SER A 14 7.97 8.13 10.93
N ASP A 15 8.42 7.44 9.89
CA ASP A 15 9.64 7.78 9.15
C ASP A 15 9.35 7.65 7.65
N GLN A 16 9.25 8.80 6.98
CA GLN A 16 8.93 8.82 5.55
C GLN A 16 10.02 8.18 4.69
N ASN A 17 11.28 8.24 5.10
CA ASN A 17 12.35 7.57 4.36
C ASN A 17 12.24 6.05 4.44
N GLN A 18 12.00 5.52 5.62
CA GLN A 18 11.82 4.09 5.82
C GLN A 18 10.58 3.60 5.06
N ALA A 19 9.49 4.34 5.15
CA ALA A 19 8.26 4.00 4.45
C ALA A 19 8.46 4.04 2.93
N LEU A 20 9.16 5.05 2.42
CA LEU A 20 9.45 5.15 0.99
C LEU A 20 10.25 3.93 0.50
N GLN A 21 11.26 3.50 1.25
CA GLN A 21 12.00 2.30 0.89
C GLN A 21 11.10 1.07 0.82
N PHE A 22 10.20 0.93 1.79
CA PHE A 22 9.29 -0.22 1.81
C PHE A 22 8.35 -0.20 0.60
N TYR A 23 7.66 0.90 0.37
CA TYR A 23 6.65 0.94 -0.70
C TYR A 23 7.27 0.94 -2.09
N ARG A 24 8.40 1.60 -2.27
CA ARG A 24 9.08 1.64 -3.58
C ARG A 24 9.90 0.37 -3.83
N ASP A 25 10.77 -0.01 -2.89
CA ASP A 25 11.78 -1.04 -3.14
C ASP A 25 11.27 -2.45 -2.81
N VAL A 26 10.38 -2.59 -1.84
CA VAL A 26 9.83 -3.89 -1.45
C VAL A 26 8.53 -4.19 -2.20
N LEU A 27 7.56 -3.26 -2.18
CA LEU A 27 6.28 -3.46 -2.87
C LEU A 27 6.32 -3.12 -4.35
N GLY A 28 7.31 -2.36 -4.81
CA GLY A 28 7.46 -2.03 -6.23
C GLY A 28 6.56 -0.92 -6.72
N PHE A 29 6.05 -0.06 -5.83
CA PHE A 29 5.25 1.09 -6.24
C PHE A 29 6.14 2.13 -6.90
N GLU A 30 5.59 2.88 -7.85
CA GLU A 30 6.29 3.97 -8.51
C GLU A 30 6.22 5.24 -7.67
N LEU A 31 7.36 5.89 -7.47
CA LEU A 31 7.41 7.20 -6.81
C LEU A 31 6.99 8.27 -7.82
N ILE A 32 5.93 9.02 -7.47
CA ILE A 32 5.42 10.11 -8.31
C ILE A 32 5.96 11.45 -7.82
N ARG A 33 6.03 11.63 -6.52
CA ARG A 33 6.40 12.90 -5.92
C ARG A 33 7.14 12.67 -4.61
N ASP A 34 8.25 13.36 -4.47
CA ASP A 34 8.97 13.48 -3.20
C ASP A 34 9.47 14.91 -3.11
N HIS A 35 8.69 15.74 -2.42
CA HIS A 35 8.94 17.17 -2.38
C HIS A 35 8.81 17.71 -0.95
N ALA A 36 9.85 18.33 -0.45
CA ALA A 36 9.85 18.98 0.84
C ALA A 36 9.56 20.47 0.67
N GLU A 37 8.41 20.94 1.19
CA GLU A 37 8.09 22.37 1.17
C GLU A 37 8.70 23.10 2.36
N SER A 38 8.96 22.37 3.46
CA SER A 38 9.59 22.88 4.66
C SER A 38 10.21 21.71 5.41
N GLN A 39 10.82 21.96 6.57
CA GLN A 39 11.34 20.88 7.42
C GLN A 39 10.23 20.03 8.01
N GLN A 40 9.03 20.57 8.13
CA GLN A 40 7.89 19.85 8.69
C GLN A 40 6.98 19.26 7.64
N THR A 41 7.07 19.71 6.38
CA THR A 41 6.14 19.32 5.33
C THR A 41 6.88 18.69 4.16
N ARG A 42 6.74 17.40 4.02
CA ARG A 42 7.30 16.62 2.91
C ARG A 42 6.19 15.81 2.28
N TRP A 43 6.06 15.95 0.97
CA TRP A 43 5.05 15.26 0.19
C TRP A 43 5.68 14.04 -0.48
N VAL A 44 5.28 12.83 -0.06
CA VAL A 44 5.78 11.58 -0.64
C VAL A 44 4.57 10.82 -1.17
N GLN A 45 4.51 10.63 -2.48
CA GLN A 45 3.36 10.05 -3.15
C GLN A 45 3.81 8.99 -4.13
N LEU A 46 3.18 7.82 -4.04
CA LEU A 46 3.49 6.67 -4.89
C LEU A 46 2.22 6.09 -5.48
N VAL A 47 2.38 5.27 -6.51
CA VAL A 47 1.28 4.59 -7.16
C VAL A 47 1.68 3.16 -7.50
N PRO A 48 0.80 2.16 -7.27
CA PRO A 48 1.00 0.85 -7.85
C PRO A 48 1.08 0.97 -9.37
N LYS A 49 2.02 0.28 -9.99
CA LYS A 49 2.26 0.43 -11.43
C LYS A 49 0.98 0.21 -12.22
N GLY A 50 0.63 1.19 -13.04
CA GLY A 50 -0.56 1.15 -13.89
C GLY A 50 -1.86 1.57 -13.20
N ALA A 51 -1.83 1.94 -11.92
CA ALA A 51 -3.02 2.37 -11.19
C ALA A 51 -3.21 3.89 -11.28
N GLU A 52 -4.43 4.35 -10.99
CA GLU A 52 -4.75 5.77 -10.94
C GLU A 52 -4.73 6.32 -9.52
N THR A 53 -5.32 5.59 -8.57
CA THR A 53 -5.35 6.02 -7.17
C THR A 53 -3.97 5.84 -6.54
N THR A 54 -3.49 6.90 -5.92
CA THR A 54 -2.16 6.93 -5.32
C THR A 54 -2.22 6.75 -3.81
N ILE A 55 -1.08 6.55 -3.20
CA ILE A 55 -0.92 6.64 -1.74
C ILE A 55 0.02 7.79 -1.43
N SER A 56 -0.20 8.44 -0.29
CA SER A 56 0.67 9.49 0.23
C SER A 56 1.17 9.08 1.60
N LEU A 57 2.49 9.02 1.76
CA LEU A 57 3.11 8.67 3.03
C LEU A 57 3.27 9.97 3.83
N VAL A 58 2.48 10.11 4.89
CA VAL A 58 2.38 11.37 5.62
C VAL A 58 2.83 11.21 7.06
N LYS A 59 3.38 12.29 7.63
CA LYS A 59 3.53 12.37 9.08
C LYS A 59 2.14 12.49 9.69
N PRO A 60 1.88 11.85 10.84
CA PRO A 60 0.55 11.91 11.45
C PRO A 60 0.06 13.33 11.68
N PHE A 61 -1.20 13.58 11.33
CA PHE A 61 -1.88 14.84 11.60
C PHE A 61 -3.35 14.56 11.88
N ALA A 62 -4.04 15.55 12.48
CA ALA A 62 -5.50 15.50 12.67
C ALA A 62 -6.00 14.21 13.35
N GLY A 63 -5.32 13.76 14.41
CA GLY A 63 -5.74 12.57 15.16
C GLY A 63 -5.27 11.25 14.59
N MET A 64 -4.50 11.26 13.50
CA MET A 64 -3.91 10.03 12.95
C MET A 64 -2.76 9.54 13.83
N GLU A 65 -2.55 8.22 13.82
CA GLU A 65 -1.39 7.60 14.44
C GLU A 65 -0.60 6.83 13.39
N ALA A 66 0.73 6.89 13.46
CA ALA A 66 1.57 6.07 12.60
C ALA A 66 1.22 4.60 12.80
N GLY A 67 0.95 3.88 11.71
CA GLY A 67 0.54 2.49 11.79
C GLY A 67 -0.94 2.27 12.08
N GLY A 68 -1.73 3.34 12.20
CA GLY A 68 -3.13 3.24 12.60
C GLY A 68 -4.11 2.86 11.50
N VAL A 69 -3.70 2.79 10.26
CA VAL A 69 -4.59 2.45 9.15
C VAL A 69 -4.62 0.95 8.95
N GLN A 70 -5.82 0.37 8.84
CA GLN A 70 -6.01 -1.04 8.60
C GLN A 70 -6.97 -1.24 7.43
N GLY A 71 -6.84 -2.37 6.73
CA GLY A 71 -7.77 -2.73 5.68
C GLY A 71 -7.48 -2.08 4.33
N LEU A 72 -6.27 -1.61 4.11
CA LEU A 72 -5.84 -1.23 2.76
C LEU A 72 -5.78 -2.49 1.91
N VAL A 73 -6.28 -2.42 0.67
CA VAL A 73 -6.34 -3.60 -0.20
C VAL A 73 -5.55 -3.32 -1.47
N VAL A 74 -4.66 -4.23 -1.80
CA VAL A 74 -3.92 -4.20 -3.06
C VAL A 74 -4.12 -5.51 -3.79
N GLN A 75 -4.25 -5.42 -5.10
CA GLN A 75 -4.59 -6.57 -5.95
C GLN A 75 -3.38 -7.07 -6.71
N THR A 76 -3.28 -8.39 -6.84
CA THR A 76 -2.28 -9.04 -7.68
C THR A 76 -2.95 -9.99 -8.66
N TYR A 77 -2.31 -10.26 -9.77
CA TYR A 77 -2.79 -11.27 -10.74
C TYR A 77 -2.40 -12.69 -10.35
N ASP A 78 -1.36 -12.85 -9.52
CA ASP A 78 -0.86 -14.15 -9.09
C ASP A 78 -0.39 -14.05 -7.64
N ILE A 79 -1.27 -14.41 -6.71
CA ILE A 79 -0.97 -14.24 -5.29
C ILE A 79 0.14 -15.18 -4.83
N GLN A 80 0.22 -16.37 -5.38
CA GLN A 80 1.23 -17.33 -4.96
C GLN A 80 2.63 -16.82 -5.30
N SER A 81 2.81 -16.32 -6.51
CA SER A 81 4.07 -15.73 -6.95
C SER A 81 4.41 -14.47 -6.16
N THR A 82 3.44 -13.58 -5.97
CA THR A 82 3.64 -12.34 -5.21
C THR A 82 3.96 -12.62 -3.76
N HIS A 83 3.27 -13.59 -3.15
CA HIS A 83 3.54 -13.99 -1.77
C HIS A 83 4.98 -14.49 -1.59
N GLN A 84 5.44 -15.33 -2.52
CA GLN A 84 6.81 -15.84 -2.49
C GLN A 84 7.83 -14.71 -2.65
N GLU A 85 7.57 -13.80 -3.58
CA GLU A 85 8.47 -12.69 -3.85
C GLU A 85 8.57 -11.75 -2.64
N LEU A 86 7.44 -11.37 -2.05
CA LEU A 86 7.44 -10.49 -0.88
C LEU A 86 8.08 -11.17 0.33
N THR A 87 7.82 -12.47 0.54
CA THR A 87 8.47 -13.23 1.60
C THR A 87 9.99 -13.23 1.42
N GLY A 88 10.44 -13.40 0.18
CA GLY A 88 11.87 -13.35 -0.15
C GLY A 88 12.50 -11.98 0.09
N ARG A 89 11.70 -10.93 0.09
CA ARG A 89 12.15 -9.56 0.38
C ARG A 89 12.00 -9.19 1.86
N GLY A 90 11.64 -10.15 2.70
CA GLY A 90 11.57 -9.95 4.15
C GLY A 90 10.23 -9.52 4.69
N VAL A 91 9.16 -9.56 3.89
CA VAL A 91 7.82 -9.24 4.37
C VAL A 91 7.22 -10.44 5.08
N ALA A 92 6.67 -10.21 6.27
CA ALA A 92 5.94 -11.25 7.01
C ALA A 92 4.48 -11.22 6.57
N LEU A 93 4.09 -12.19 5.73
CA LEU A 93 2.71 -12.32 5.29
C LEU A 93 2.02 -13.46 6.03
N SER A 94 0.69 -13.34 6.16
CA SER A 94 -0.13 -14.46 6.58
C SER A 94 -0.10 -15.58 5.54
N GLU A 95 -0.62 -16.75 5.90
CA GLU A 95 -0.90 -17.79 4.91
C GLU A 95 -1.91 -17.30 3.89
N ILE A 96 -1.84 -17.84 2.69
CA ILE A 96 -2.84 -17.55 1.66
C ILE A 96 -4.14 -18.28 2.04
N ILE A 97 -5.22 -17.51 2.14
CA ILE A 97 -6.54 -18.02 2.48
C ILE A 97 -7.41 -17.98 1.24
N THR A 98 -8.07 -19.10 0.96
CA THR A 98 -8.97 -19.22 -0.19
C THR A 98 -10.40 -18.99 0.24
N MET A 99 -11.09 -18.10 -0.44
CA MET A 99 -12.50 -17.81 -0.25
C MET A 99 -13.25 -17.95 -1.57
N MET A 100 -14.57 -17.85 -1.50
CA MET A 100 -15.39 -17.97 -2.72
C MET A 100 -15.05 -16.92 -3.76
N GLU A 101 -14.66 -15.75 -3.33
CA GLU A 101 -14.43 -14.59 -4.21
C GLU A 101 -12.98 -14.40 -4.58
N GLY A 102 -12.08 -15.28 -4.13
CA GLY A 102 -10.66 -15.19 -4.45
C GLY A 102 -9.79 -15.66 -3.30
N ARG A 103 -8.51 -15.34 -3.41
CA ARG A 103 -7.52 -15.69 -2.39
C ARG A 103 -6.89 -14.42 -1.84
N PHE A 104 -6.55 -14.43 -0.56
CA PHE A 104 -5.93 -13.27 0.06
C PHE A 104 -4.89 -13.65 1.11
N ALA A 105 -4.02 -12.71 1.40
CA ALA A 105 -3.08 -12.77 2.51
C ALA A 105 -2.94 -11.37 3.08
N THR A 106 -2.46 -11.26 4.31
CA THR A 106 -2.31 -9.96 4.97
C THR A 106 -0.86 -9.70 5.30
N PHE A 107 -0.50 -8.43 5.33
CA PHE A 107 0.83 -7.98 5.77
C PHE A 107 0.73 -6.56 6.31
N ASN A 108 1.79 -6.10 6.96
CA ASN A 108 1.88 -4.74 7.48
C ASN A 108 3.07 -4.03 6.87
N ASP A 109 2.96 -2.69 6.80
CA ASP A 109 4.13 -1.87 6.50
C ASP A 109 5.01 -1.74 7.77
N PRO A 110 6.16 -1.05 7.71
CA PRO A 110 7.05 -0.97 8.88
C PRO A 110 6.42 -0.34 10.12
N ASP A 111 5.41 0.50 9.96
CA ASP A 111 4.71 1.13 11.10
C ASP A 111 3.54 0.31 11.61
N GLY A 112 3.13 -0.73 10.89
CA GLY A 112 1.98 -1.53 11.26
C GLY A 112 0.70 -1.17 10.53
N ASN A 113 0.75 -0.28 9.51
CA ASN A 113 -0.41 -0.07 8.65
C ASN A 113 -0.72 -1.36 7.92
N GLY A 114 -1.96 -1.81 7.99
CA GLY A 114 -2.37 -3.14 7.55
C GLY A 114 -2.87 -3.20 6.13
N TRP A 115 -2.34 -4.15 5.38
CA TRP A 115 -2.68 -4.40 3.98
C TRP A 115 -3.27 -5.77 3.78
N VAL A 116 -4.19 -5.86 2.84
CA VAL A 116 -4.71 -7.13 2.31
C VAL A 116 -4.24 -7.24 0.87
N LEU A 117 -3.51 -8.30 0.58
CA LEU A 117 -3.15 -8.68 -0.78
C LEU A 117 -4.22 -9.62 -1.29
N ILE A 118 -4.88 -9.27 -2.39
CA ILE A 118 -5.97 -10.07 -2.93
C ILE A 118 -5.72 -10.45 -4.38
N GLU A 119 -6.08 -11.69 -4.71
CA GLU A 119 -6.17 -12.16 -6.09
C GLU A 119 -7.63 -12.44 -6.38
N SER A 120 -8.22 -11.65 -7.26
CA SER A 120 -9.60 -11.84 -7.66
C SER A 120 -9.70 -12.87 -8.77
N THR A 121 -10.82 -13.58 -8.81
CA THR A 121 -11.13 -14.39 -9.99
C THR A 121 -11.37 -13.47 -11.19
N GLY A 122 -11.15 -13.96 -12.40
CA GLY A 122 -11.31 -13.14 -13.60
C GLY A 122 -12.70 -12.52 -13.73
N SER A 123 -13.74 -13.21 -13.23
CA SER A 123 -15.12 -12.71 -13.29
C SER A 123 -15.34 -11.46 -12.44
N MET A 124 -14.53 -11.24 -11.41
CA MET A 124 -14.64 -10.06 -10.56
C MET A 124 -13.98 -8.82 -11.16
N LEU A 125 -13.14 -9.01 -12.15
CA LEU A 125 -12.43 -7.92 -12.81
C LEU A 125 -13.17 -7.38 -14.03
N ALA A 126 -14.23 -8.02 -14.42
CA ALA A 126 -15.01 -7.65 -15.60
C ALA A 126 -15.86 -6.41 -15.36
#